data_34654a9638face780dfa8cc6560a6f2a
#
_entry.id   34654a9638face780dfa8cc6560a6f2a
#
_cell.length_a   1.000
_cell.length_b   1.000
_cell.length_c   1.000
_cell.angle_alpha   90.00
_cell.angle_beta   90.00
_cell.angle_gamma   90.00
#
_symmetry.space_group_name_H-M   'P 1'
#
loop_
_entity.id
_entity.type
_entity.pdbx_description
1 polymer ?
#
loop_
_entity_poly.entity_id
_entity_poly.type
_entity_poly.pdbx_seq_one_letter_code
_entity_poly.pdbx_strand_id
1 'polypeptide(L)'
;YTVLIRKEFLIPMNLSMNDRKKAVLLTTALLVIAVLCVVRIYVVSHSSVENGQALYADLYQNGELLQTIRLDTVTAEYTFEVSGNAGATNTVCVRPGSIAIVSASCPDQICVHQGFISTSLLPITCLPNRLVIRVREEASVPDDTAPVPDGVTY
;
A
#
# COMPACT_ATOMS: atom_id res chain seq x y z
N TYR A 1 -53.31 23.89 -0.04
CA TYR A 1 -52.78 22.49 0.09
C TYR A 1 -51.83 22.47 1.27
N THR A 2 -52.35 22.03 2.44
CA THR A 2 -51.64 21.94 3.73
C THR A 2 -50.87 20.63 3.75
N VAL A 3 -49.53 20.68 3.71
CA VAL A 3 -48.68 19.52 3.87
C VAL A 3 -48.63 19.16 5.35
N LEU A 4 -49.35 18.11 5.71
CA LEU A 4 -49.26 17.45 7.01
C LEU A 4 -47.90 16.78 7.14
N ILE A 5 -46.92 17.44 7.77
CA ILE A 5 -45.69 16.82 8.23
C ILE A 5 -46.04 15.89 9.39
N ARG A 6 -46.04 14.61 9.09
CA ARG A 6 -46.32 13.53 10.03
C ARG A 6 -45.22 13.51 11.11
N LYS A 7 -45.62 13.90 12.29
CA LYS A 7 -44.82 13.90 13.52
C LYS A 7 -44.89 12.50 14.14
N GLU A 8 -44.32 11.54 13.43
CA GLU A 8 -44.30 10.14 13.84
C GLU A 8 -42.85 9.62 13.84
N PHE A 9 -42.04 10.02 14.81
CA PHE A 9 -40.87 9.20 15.21
C PHE A 9 -40.36 9.58 16.62
N LEU A 10 -41.31 9.65 17.56
CA LEU A 10 -40.96 9.59 18.98
C LEU A 10 -41.57 8.31 19.52
N ILE A 11 -40.89 7.20 19.35
CA ILE A 11 -41.17 5.99 20.13
C ILE A 11 -40.74 6.31 21.55
N PRO A 12 -41.65 6.42 22.52
CA PRO A 12 -41.26 6.47 23.92
C PRO A 12 -40.81 5.06 24.28
N MET A 13 -39.50 4.79 24.13
CA MET A 13 -38.92 3.57 24.70
C MET A 13 -38.97 3.69 26.23
N ASN A 14 -40.08 3.29 26.80
CA ASN A 14 -40.19 3.00 28.23
C ASN A 14 -39.46 1.69 28.50
N LEU A 15 -38.10 1.74 28.34
CA LEU A 15 -37.24 0.62 28.68
C LEU A 15 -37.28 0.42 30.20
N SER A 16 -37.59 -0.80 30.60
CA SER A 16 -37.37 -1.26 31.98
C SER A 16 -35.95 -0.91 32.44
N MET A 17 -35.79 -0.60 33.73
CA MET A 17 -34.41 -0.31 34.27
C MET A 17 -33.39 -1.38 33.94
N ASN A 18 -33.81 -2.61 33.79
CA ASN A 18 -32.95 -3.73 33.40
C ASN A 18 -32.51 -3.67 31.89
N ASP A 19 -33.43 -3.22 31.03
CA ASP A 19 -33.13 -3.06 29.60
C ASP A 19 -32.24 -1.85 29.33
N ARG A 20 -32.35 -0.79 30.12
CA ARG A 20 -31.46 0.37 30.07
C ARG A 20 -30.03 -0.03 30.46
N LYS A 21 -29.86 -0.85 31.53
CA LYS A 21 -28.55 -1.38 31.92
C LYS A 21 -27.93 -2.25 30.82
N LYS A 22 -28.72 -3.13 30.21
CA LYS A 22 -28.26 -3.95 29.06
C LYS A 22 -27.90 -3.10 27.84
N ALA A 23 -28.72 -2.09 27.52
CA ALA A 23 -28.42 -1.18 26.41
C ALA A 23 -27.12 -0.40 26.64
N VAL A 24 -26.89 0.14 27.84
CA VAL A 24 -25.66 0.83 28.20
C VAL A 24 -24.47 -0.11 28.13
N LEU A 25 -24.60 -1.34 28.59
CA LEU A 25 -23.54 -2.36 28.53
C LEU A 25 -23.19 -2.71 27.10
N LEU A 26 -24.18 -2.86 26.21
CA LEU A 26 -23.96 -3.12 24.77
C LEU A 26 -23.30 -1.94 24.07
N THR A 27 -23.75 -0.70 24.35
CA THR A 27 -23.14 0.50 23.71
C THR A 27 -21.70 0.72 24.18
N THR A 28 -21.40 0.49 25.47
CA THR A 28 -20.01 0.58 25.97
C THR A 28 -19.12 -0.51 25.39
N ALA A 29 -19.62 -1.73 25.23
CA ALA A 29 -18.88 -2.82 24.59
C ALA A 29 -18.57 -2.50 23.12
N LEU A 30 -19.54 -1.97 22.37
CA LEU A 30 -19.33 -1.54 20.97
C LEU A 30 -18.30 -0.42 20.86
N LEU A 31 -18.35 0.57 21.77
CA LEU A 31 -17.38 1.66 21.79
C LEU A 31 -15.96 1.13 22.08
N VAL A 32 -15.81 0.22 23.03
CA VAL A 32 -14.52 -0.41 23.34
C VAL A 32 -13.98 -1.15 22.10
N ILE A 33 -14.82 -1.94 21.42
CA ILE A 33 -14.43 -2.66 20.20
C ILE A 33 -14.01 -1.66 19.11
N ALA A 34 -14.76 -0.60 18.89
CA ALA A 34 -14.44 0.43 17.91
C ALA A 34 -13.07 1.08 18.20
N VAL A 35 -12.81 1.44 19.45
CA VAL A 35 -11.52 2.01 19.87
C VAL A 35 -10.39 1.01 19.65
N LEU A 36 -10.59 -0.26 20.01
CA LEU A 36 -9.58 -1.31 19.77
C LEU A 36 -9.30 -1.51 18.28
N CYS A 37 -10.33 -1.46 17.42
CA CYS A 37 -10.15 -1.52 15.97
C CYS A 37 -9.33 -0.34 15.44
N VAL A 38 -9.63 0.89 15.89
CA VAL A 38 -8.88 2.10 15.49
C VAL A 38 -7.43 2.01 15.94
N VAL A 39 -7.19 1.60 17.20
CA VAL A 39 -5.83 1.40 17.73
C VAL A 39 -5.08 0.33 16.93
N ARG A 40 -5.75 -0.77 16.60
CA ARG A 40 -5.14 -1.83 15.76
C ARG A 40 -4.77 -1.32 14.38
N ILE A 41 -5.67 -0.58 13.71
CA ILE A 41 -5.39 0.03 12.39
C ILE A 41 -4.22 1.01 12.51
N TYR A 42 -4.21 1.85 13.54
CA TYR A 42 -3.13 2.82 13.79
C TYR A 42 -1.80 2.12 14.01
N VAL A 43 -1.74 1.10 14.88
CA VAL A 43 -0.52 0.31 15.12
C VAL A 43 -0.04 -0.36 13.86
N VAL A 44 -0.92 -1.06 13.11
CA VAL A 44 -0.53 -1.74 11.86
C VAL A 44 -0.05 -0.75 10.81
N SER A 45 -0.67 0.42 10.67
CA SER A 45 -0.22 1.43 9.69
C SER A 45 1.12 2.08 10.06
N HIS A 46 1.49 2.11 11.34
CA HIS A 46 2.78 2.63 11.79
C HIS A 46 3.87 1.57 11.97
N SER A 47 3.49 0.29 12.08
CA SER A 47 4.46 -0.80 12.31
C SER A 47 5.23 -1.24 11.06
N SER A 48 4.96 -0.67 9.89
CA SER A 48 5.65 -1.04 8.65
C SER A 48 7.14 -0.66 8.61
N VAL A 49 7.65 0.03 9.64
CA VAL A 49 9.05 0.52 9.69
C VAL A 49 9.89 -0.21 10.75
N GLU A 50 9.29 -1.00 11.67
CA GLU A 50 10.00 -1.50 12.86
C GLU A 50 10.52 -2.95 12.77
N ASN A 51 10.34 -3.66 11.68
CA ASN A 51 10.81 -5.06 11.63
C ASN A 51 12.30 -5.24 11.34
N GLY A 52 13.13 -4.20 11.35
CA GLY A 52 14.58 -4.33 11.19
C GLY A 52 15.07 -5.05 9.94
N GLN A 53 14.15 -5.40 9.04
CA GLN A 53 14.45 -6.03 7.74
C GLN A 53 14.82 -4.93 6.75
N ALA A 54 15.98 -5.07 6.13
CA ALA A 54 16.39 -4.14 5.09
C ALA A 54 15.42 -4.23 3.91
N LEU A 55 14.90 -3.08 3.50
CA LEU A 55 13.94 -2.95 2.41
C LEU A 55 14.64 -2.36 1.19
N TYR A 56 14.61 -3.09 0.09
CA TYR A 56 15.26 -2.71 -1.16
C TYR A 56 14.23 -2.48 -2.27
N ALA A 57 14.49 -1.48 -3.10
CA ALA A 57 13.79 -1.29 -4.37
C ALA A 57 14.76 -1.58 -5.52
N ASP A 58 14.45 -2.56 -6.33
CA ASP A 58 15.20 -2.90 -7.53
C ASP A 58 14.49 -2.30 -8.75
N LEU A 59 15.22 -1.49 -9.50
CA LEU A 59 14.76 -0.86 -10.73
C LEU A 59 15.32 -1.63 -11.93
N TYR A 60 14.43 -2.10 -12.78
CA TYR A 60 14.78 -2.80 -14.01
C TYR A 60 14.39 -1.97 -15.22
N GLN A 61 15.33 -1.77 -16.14
CA GLN A 61 15.10 -1.11 -17.43
C GLN A 61 15.38 -2.11 -18.55
N ASN A 62 14.42 -2.31 -19.45
CA ASN A 62 14.54 -3.31 -20.54
C ASN A 62 14.84 -4.75 -20.06
N GLY A 63 14.48 -5.09 -18.83
CA GLY A 63 14.76 -6.38 -18.19
C GLY A 63 16.12 -6.47 -17.48
N GLU A 64 16.98 -5.46 -17.59
CA GLU A 64 18.25 -5.39 -16.91
C GLU A 64 18.15 -4.59 -15.59
N LEU A 65 18.83 -5.03 -14.55
CA LEU A 65 18.89 -4.31 -13.28
C LEU A 65 19.68 -3.01 -13.45
N LEU A 66 19.00 -1.88 -13.36
CA LEU A 66 19.59 -0.56 -13.48
C LEU A 66 20.20 -0.11 -12.15
N GLN A 67 19.42 -0.26 -11.06
CA GLN A 67 19.79 0.24 -9.74
C GLN A 67 19.02 -0.49 -8.64
N THR A 68 19.68 -0.67 -7.49
CA THR A 68 19.06 -1.10 -6.24
C THR A 68 19.15 0.04 -5.22
N ILE A 69 18.02 0.40 -4.61
CA ILE A 69 17.92 1.47 -3.62
C ILE A 69 17.50 0.86 -2.29
N ARG A 70 18.21 1.17 -1.22
CA ARG A 70 17.86 0.75 0.13
C ARG A 70 16.89 1.75 0.74
N LEU A 71 15.60 1.38 0.84
CA LEU A 71 14.52 2.29 1.23
C LEU A 71 14.48 2.60 2.73
N ASP A 72 14.91 1.64 3.58
CA ASP A 72 14.92 1.80 5.05
C ASP A 72 15.96 2.82 5.54
N THR A 73 16.99 3.11 4.73
CA THR A 73 18.02 4.11 5.06
C THR A 73 17.70 5.51 4.53
N VAL A 74 16.66 5.65 3.73
CA VAL A 74 16.24 6.95 3.19
C VAL A 74 15.63 7.78 4.30
N THR A 75 16.19 8.96 4.55
CA THR A 75 15.72 9.89 5.59
C THR A 75 14.93 11.07 5.06
N ALA A 76 15.10 11.41 3.78
CA ALA A 76 14.43 12.52 3.12
C ALA A 76 13.96 12.11 1.73
N GLU A 77 12.85 12.69 1.29
CA GLU A 77 12.32 12.48 -0.05
C GLU A 77 13.25 13.07 -1.11
N TYR A 78 13.47 12.32 -2.19
CA TYR A 78 14.17 12.81 -3.38
C TYR A 78 13.58 12.19 -4.65
N THR A 79 13.86 12.84 -5.78
CA THR A 79 13.44 12.39 -7.10
C THR A 79 14.62 12.28 -8.04
N PHE A 80 14.53 11.35 -9.00
CA PHE A 80 15.46 11.23 -10.11
C PHE A 80 14.74 10.76 -11.37
N GLU A 81 15.35 11.02 -12.52
CA GLU A 81 14.79 10.64 -13.81
C GLU A 81 15.47 9.39 -14.35
N VAL A 82 14.67 8.47 -14.85
CA VAL A 82 15.10 7.29 -15.59
C VAL A 82 14.72 7.50 -17.05
N SER A 83 15.74 7.64 -17.90
CA SER A 83 15.57 7.83 -19.34
C SER A 83 15.60 6.47 -20.02
N GLY A 84 14.58 6.21 -20.84
CA GLY A 84 14.46 5.00 -21.66
C GLY A 84 14.82 5.26 -23.13
N ASN A 85 14.51 4.26 -23.97
CA ASN A 85 14.71 4.37 -25.40
C ASN A 85 13.73 5.38 -26.04
N ALA A 86 14.11 5.98 -27.15
CA ALA A 86 13.28 6.88 -27.94
C ALA A 86 12.73 8.11 -27.18
N GLY A 87 13.46 8.62 -26.20
CA GLY A 87 13.06 9.79 -25.40
C GLY A 87 12.00 9.49 -24.34
N ALA A 88 11.78 8.21 -24.03
CA ALA A 88 10.93 7.82 -22.91
C ALA A 88 11.54 8.25 -21.59
N THR A 89 10.75 8.82 -20.68
CA THR A 89 11.19 9.27 -19.36
C THR A 89 10.23 8.84 -18.28
N ASN A 90 10.80 8.54 -17.09
CA ASN A 90 10.05 8.29 -15.87
C ASN A 90 10.72 9.04 -14.72
N THR A 91 9.97 9.86 -13.99
CA THR A 91 10.46 10.46 -12.75
C THR A 91 10.10 9.55 -11.59
N VAL A 92 11.10 9.04 -10.91
CA VAL A 92 10.98 8.18 -9.73
C VAL A 92 11.14 9.05 -8.49
N CYS A 93 10.24 8.86 -7.52
CA CYS A 93 10.27 9.50 -6.22
C CYS A 93 10.52 8.44 -5.14
N VAL A 94 11.51 8.69 -4.29
CA VAL A 94 11.88 7.82 -3.16
C VAL A 94 11.60 8.55 -1.87
N ARG A 95 10.90 7.87 -0.95
CA ARG A 95 10.60 8.31 0.42
C ARG A 95 11.12 7.30 1.43
N PRO A 96 11.22 7.66 2.71
CA PRO A 96 11.48 6.69 3.76
C PRO A 96 10.54 5.48 3.65
N GLY A 97 11.10 4.30 3.37
CA GLY A 97 10.37 3.03 3.26
C GLY A 97 9.45 2.87 2.04
N SER A 98 9.48 3.75 1.03
CA SER A 98 8.58 3.64 -0.13
C SER A 98 9.13 4.28 -1.41
N ILE A 99 8.61 3.86 -2.56
CA ILE A 99 9.03 4.34 -3.89
C ILE A 99 7.83 4.44 -4.82
N ALA A 100 7.83 5.41 -5.72
CA ALA A 100 6.79 5.60 -6.73
C ALA A 100 7.36 6.13 -8.04
N ILE A 101 6.60 5.97 -9.14
CA ILE A 101 6.77 6.78 -10.35
C ILE A 101 5.78 7.95 -10.24
N VAL A 102 6.28 9.18 -10.20
CA VAL A 102 5.46 10.38 -10.01
C VAL A 102 5.17 11.12 -11.32
N SER A 103 5.95 10.84 -12.36
CA SER A 103 5.72 11.35 -13.72
C SER A 103 6.25 10.36 -14.74
N ALA A 104 5.62 10.25 -15.88
CA ALA A 104 6.06 9.39 -16.98
C ALA A 104 5.63 9.97 -18.32
N SER A 105 6.41 9.70 -19.38
CA SER A 105 6.07 10.05 -20.75
C SER A 105 5.07 9.08 -21.39
N CYS A 106 4.71 7.98 -20.71
CA CYS A 106 3.73 7.02 -21.21
C CYS A 106 2.32 7.64 -21.26
N PRO A 107 1.51 7.33 -22.29
CA PRO A 107 0.23 8.01 -22.53
C PRO A 107 -0.81 7.76 -21.42
N ASP A 108 -0.89 6.54 -20.91
CA ASP A 108 -1.94 6.14 -19.96
C ASP A 108 -1.60 6.44 -18.50
N GLN A 109 -0.33 6.68 -18.18
CA GLN A 109 0.21 6.98 -16.85
C GLN A 109 -0.26 6.02 -15.73
N ILE A 110 -0.55 4.77 -16.06
CA ILE A 110 -1.00 3.74 -15.10
C ILE A 110 0.05 3.56 -14.01
N CYS A 111 1.34 3.57 -14.37
CA CYS A 111 2.45 3.48 -13.44
C CYS A 111 2.49 4.64 -12.43
N VAL A 112 2.06 5.84 -12.82
CA VAL A 112 1.95 7.02 -11.94
C VAL A 112 0.75 6.87 -11.00
N HIS A 113 -0.39 6.41 -11.54
CA HIS A 113 -1.60 6.21 -10.75
C HIS A 113 -1.50 5.08 -9.72
N GLN A 114 -0.53 4.17 -9.87
CA GLN A 114 -0.27 3.10 -8.90
C GLN A 114 0.22 3.65 -7.56
N GLY A 115 0.86 4.83 -7.54
CA GLY A 115 1.32 5.51 -6.34
C GLY A 115 2.52 4.85 -5.68
N PHE A 116 2.71 5.12 -4.37
CA PHE A 116 3.83 4.60 -3.60
C PHE A 116 3.64 3.14 -3.20
N ILE A 117 4.70 2.33 -3.38
CA ILE A 117 4.78 0.96 -2.91
C ILE A 117 5.86 0.82 -1.83
N SER A 118 5.59 -0.01 -0.82
CA SER A 118 6.49 -0.32 0.30
C SER A 118 6.56 -1.83 0.58
N THR A 119 5.97 -2.65 -0.26
CA THR A 119 5.88 -4.11 -0.09
C THR A 119 6.20 -4.83 -1.39
N SER A 120 6.58 -6.10 -1.29
CA SER A 120 6.87 -6.98 -2.43
C SER A 120 5.65 -7.48 -3.22
N LEU A 121 4.43 -7.13 -2.79
CA LEU A 121 3.20 -7.70 -3.34
C LEU A 121 2.95 -7.35 -4.80
N LEU A 122 3.16 -6.08 -5.17
CA LEU A 122 2.89 -5.61 -6.52
C LEU A 122 4.01 -4.69 -7.01
N PRO A 123 4.68 -5.00 -8.13
CA PRO A 123 5.66 -4.10 -8.73
C PRO A 123 4.97 -2.92 -9.43
N ILE A 124 5.65 -1.78 -9.51
CA ILE A 124 5.25 -0.71 -10.42
C ILE A 124 5.81 -1.05 -11.80
N THR A 125 4.94 -1.05 -12.81
CA THR A 125 5.35 -1.38 -14.18
C THR A 125 4.91 -0.31 -15.16
N CYS A 126 5.87 0.30 -15.85
CA CYS A 126 5.63 1.17 -16.99
C CYS A 126 6.00 0.40 -18.27
N LEU A 127 5.02 -0.28 -18.87
CA LEU A 127 5.23 -1.12 -20.06
C LEU A 127 5.76 -0.33 -21.27
N PRO A 128 5.21 0.85 -21.63
CA PRO A 128 5.72 1.61 -22.77
C PRO A 128 7.19 2.01 -22.60
N ASN A 129 7.60 2.37 -21.39
CA ASN A 129 8.96 2.79 -21.09
C ASN A 129 9.86 1.64 -20.63
N ARG A 130 9.30 0.41 -20.55
CA ARG A 130 9.99 -0.82 -20.11
C ARG A 130 10.71 -0.69 -18.77
N LEU A 131 10.13 0.10 -17.84
CA LEU A 131 10.61 0.28 -16.48
C LEU A 131 9.77 -0.55 -15.51
N VAL A 132 10.43 -1.32 -14.65
CA VAL A 132 9.81 -2.10 -13.58
C VAL A 132 10.51 -1.77 -12.27
N ILE A 133 9.74 -1.47 -11.23
CA ILE A 133 10.25 -1.25 -9.87
C ILE A 133 9.67 -2.33 -8.98
N ARG A 134 10.53 -3.11 -8.32
CA ARG A 134 10.16 -4.16 -7.37
C ARG A 134 10.70 -3.83 -6.00
N VAL A 135 9.87 -3.96 -4.98
CA VAL A 135 10.31 -3.87 -3.58
C VAL A 135 10.55 -5.29 -3.08
N ARG A 136 11.65 -5.51 -2.36
CA ARG A 136 11.98 -6.79 -1.71
C ARG A 136 12.53 -6.54 -0.31
N GLU A 137 12.32 -7.51 0.56
CA GLU A 137 12.91 -7.58 1.90
C GLU A 137 14.19 -8.42 1.87
N GLU A 138 15.16 -8.16 2.75
CA GLU A 138 16.46 -8.84 2.76
C GLU A 138 16.36 -10.38 2.92
N ALA A 139 15.29 -10.86 3.56
CA ALA A 139 15.05 -12.29 3.73
C ALA A 139 14.72 -13.07 2.44
N SER A 140 14.47 -12.36 1.35
CA SER A 140 14.26 -12.98 0.02
C SER A 140 15.50 -12.85 -0.85
N VAL A 141 16.62 -13.44 -0.43
CA VAL A 141 17.69 -13.81 -1.37
C VAL A 141 17.02 -14.77 -2.35
N PRO A 142 16.97 -14.46 -3.65
CA PRO A 142 16.53 -15.47 -4.61
C PRO A 142 17.49 -16.63 -4.45
N ASP A 143 16.97 -17.78 -4.05
CA ASP A 143 17.73 -19.02 -4.06
C ASP A 143 17.98 -19.36 -5.53
N ASP A 144 19.13 -18.92 -6.07
CA ASP A 144 19.64 -19.32 -7.37
C ASP A 144 19.95 -20.83 -7.41
N THR A 145 19.68 -21.55 -6.31
CA THR A 145 19.77 -23.00 -6.21
C THR A 145 18.44 -23.72 -6.41
N ALA A 146 17.38 -23.04 -6.88
CA ALA A 146 16.21 -23.77 -7.33
C ALA A 146 16.66 -24.72 -8.47
N PRO A 147 16.58 -26.06 -8.29
CA PRO A 147 16.99 -26.99 -9.34
C PRO A 147 16.11 -26.70 -10.56
N VAL A 148 16.78 -26.37 -11.66
CA VAL A 148 16.14 -26.31 -12.98
C VAL A 148 15.48 -27.68 -13.17
N PRO A 149 14.16 -27.77 -13.37
CA PRO A 149 13.56 -29.06 -13.64
C PRO A 149 14.13 -29.57 -14.97
N ASP A 150 15.04 -30.55 -14.86
CA ASP A 150 15.51 -31.33 -15.99
C ASP A 150 14.30 -32.02 -16.63
N GLY A 151 13.98 -31.65 -17.84
CA GLY A 151 13.08 -32.44 -18.63
C GLY A 151 11.97 -31.70 -19.35
N VAL A 152 12.31 -30.92 -20.36
CA VAL A 152 11.47 -30.78 -21.54
C VAL A 152 12.28 -31.27 -22.75
N THR A 153 12.24 -32.57 -22.96
CA THR A 153 12.59 -33.18 -24.25
C THR A 153 11.41 -32.93 -25.20
N TYR A 154 11.68 -32.26 -26.29
CA TYR A 154 10.78 -32.18 -27.46
C TYR A 154 11.00 -33.40 -28.34
#